data_eebce3202975185e4dcab7bf0087cb8f
#
_entry.id   eebce3202975185e4dcab7bf0087cb8f
#
_cell.length_a   1.000
_cell.length_b   1.000
_cell.length_c   1.000
_cell.angle_alpha   90.00
_cell.angle_beta   90.00
_cell.angle_gamma   90.00
#
_symmetry.space_group_name_H-M   'P 1'
#
loop_
_entity.id
_entity.type
_entity.pdbx_description
1 polymer ?
#
loop_
_entity_poly.entity_id
_entity_poly.type
_entity_poly.pdbx_seq_one_letter_code
_entity_poly.pdbx_strand_id
1 'polypeptide(L)'
;APPTSFTRPTPATGVLEPIRPPAAFTAAASPVPAFDVETLFKASTAPEGWLIVLGGPPKYGKTTWCLGAPSPVWILTDRGGLKSAPDSTPRMVPETWEDIARALQALLDKPHNYRAVVLDTVFKAEAMLIKYLLAKDKKDSLRKVGGGYGTGAEWVEGEINRVVDLMLKLNEKGIHTIVLSQTTLQTVKDAVLDDYEKTALAMSKKTALIWAAAADVNMYVQPEIKEPARIETGKE
;
A
#
# COMPACT_ATOMS: atom_id res chain seq x y z
N ALA A 1 -19.78 59.98 -30.79
CA ALA A 1 -19.34 59.36 -32.04
C ALA A 1 -19.45 57.85 -31.90
N PRO A 2 -20.11 57.13 -32.86
CA PRO A 2 -20.22 55.66 -32.82
C PRO A 2 -18.91 55.04 -33.32
N PRO A 3 -18.55 53.84 -32.84
CA PRO A 3 -17.32 53.17 -33.25
C PRO A 3 -17.37 52.62 -34.65
N THR A 4 -16.26 52.80 -35.33
CA THR A 4 -15.98 52.42 -36.70
C THR A 4 -16.09 50.92 -37.01
N SER A 5 -16.70 50.65 -38.19
CA SER A 5 -16.95 49.34 -38.78
C SER A 5 -15.72 48.43 -38.84
N PHE A 6 -15.88 47.20 -38.29
CA PHE A 6 -14.97 46.08 -38.53
C PHE A 6 -15.15 45.55 -39.97
N THR A 7 -14.15 45.69 -40.80
CA THR A 7 -14.06 45.02 -42.11
C THR A 7 -13.60 43.58 -41.88
N ARG A 8 -14.41 42.63 -42.29
CA ARG A 8 -14.15 41.19 -42.26
C ARG A 8 -13.08 40.88 -43.33
N PRO A 9 -11.97 40.19 -43.00
CA PRO A 9 -11.00 39.77 -43.99
C PRO A 9 -11.59 38.72 -44.95
N THR A 10 -11.38 38.87 -46.23
CA THR A 10 -11.73 37.95 -47.30
C THR A 10 -10.97 36.63 -47.15
N PRO A 11 -11.63 35.46 -47.26
CA PRO A 11 -10.92 34.18 -47.18
C PRO A 11 -10.02 34.01 -48.42
N ALA A 12 -8.75 33.72 -48.19
CA ALA A 12 -7.83 33.35 -49.25
C ALA A 12 -8.26 32.00 -49.84
N THR A 13 -8.60 31.99 -51.13
CA THR A 13 -8.80 30.79 -51.96
C THR A 13 -7.43 30.15 -52.23
N GLY A 14 -6.86 29.49 -51.24
CA GLY A 14 -5.73 28.58 -51.44
C GLY A 14 -6.29 27.20 -51.81
N VAL A 15 -5.99 26.76 -53.03
CA VAL A 15 -6.23 25.36 -53.42
C VAL A 15 -5.36 24.49 -52.50
N LEU A 16 -6.01 23.74 -51.58
CA LEU A 16 -5.32 22.76 -50.75
C LEU A 16 -4.83 21.63 -51.67
N GLU A 17 -3.53 21.49 -51.84
CA GLU A 17 -2.99 20.27 -52.43
C GLU A 17 -3.40 19.05 -51.61
N PRO A 18 -3.76 17.94 -52.29
CA PRO A 18 -4.16 16.71 -51.54
C PRO A 18 -2.99 16.21 -50.74
N ILE A 19 -3.20 16.04 -49.42
CA ILE A 19 -2.23 15.46 -48.52
C ILE A 19 -1.90 14.05 -49.00
N ARG A 20 -0.68 13.87 -49.49
CA ARG A 20 -0.16 12.56 -49.87
C ARG A 20 -0.12 11.67 -48.63
N PRO A 21 -0.81 10.50 -48.62
CA PRO A 21 -0.72 9.60 -47.49
C PRO A 21 0.77 9.23 -47.28
N PRO A 22 1.20 9.13 -46.01
CA PRO A 22 2.57 8.70 -45.72
C PRO A 22 2.79 7.32 -46.33
N ALA A 23 3.97 7.09 -46.92
CA ALA A 23 4.36 5.80 -47.47
C ALA A 23 4.09 4.71 -46.44
N ALA A 24 3.37 3.68 -46.86
CA ALA A 24 3.06 2.54 -45.99
C ALA A 24 4.38 2.04 -45.37
N PHE A 25 4.44 2.06 -44.04
CA PHE A 25 5.50 1.38 -43.31
C PHE A 25 5.32 -0.13 -43.58
N THR A 26 6.02 -0.65 -44.56
CA THR A 26 6.29 -2.08 -44.65
C THR A 26 7.37 -2.40 -43.60
N ALA A 27 6.98 -2.38 -42.33
CA ALA A 27 7.76 -3.05 -41.31
C ALA A 27 7.69 -4.53 -41.64
N ALA A 28 8.84 -5.13 -42.00
CA ALA A 28 8.98 -6.56 -42.03
C ALA A 28 8.54 -7.07 -40.65
N ALA A 29 7.38 -7.71 -40.61
CA ALA A 29 6.87 -8.30 -39.38
C ALA A 29 7.89 -9.37 -38.96
N SER A 30 8.69 -9.06 -37.93
CA SER A 30 9.41 -10.11 -37.22
C SER A 30 8.39 -11.17 -36.80
N PRO A 31 8.63 -12.43 -37.04
CA PRO A 31 7.67 -13.48 -36.65
C PRO A 31 7.44 -13.34 -35.15
N VAL A 32 6.20 -12.95 -34.77
CA VAL A 32 5.75 -13.00 -33.38
C VAL A 32 5.90 -14.46 -32.96
N PRO A 33 6.69 -14.77 -31.93
CA PRO A 33 6.79 -16.16 -31.47
C PRO A 33 5.38 -16.67 -31.20
N ALA A 34 5.07 -17.83 -31.75
CA ALA A 34 3.78 -18.47 -31.53
C ALA A 34 3.65 -18.76 -30.03
N PHE A 35 2.75 -18.05 -29.36
CA PHE A 35 2.43 -18.29 -27.97
C PHE A 35 1.63 -19.59 -27.90
N ASP A 36 2.22 -20.62 -27.32
CA ASP A 36 1.51 -21.82 -26.96
C ASP A 36 0.68 -21.54 -25.70
N VAL A 37 -0.63 -21.54 -25.86
CA VAL A 37 -1.60 -21.24 -24.77
C VAL A 37 -1.42 -22.20 -23.59
N GLU A 38 -1.10 -23.47 -23.83
CA GLU A 38 -0.88 -24.46 -22.77
C GLU A 38 0.37 -24.17 -21.93
N THR A 39 1.38 -23.50 -22.52
CA THR A 39 2.58 -23.08 -21.78
C THR A 39 2.38 -21.79 -21.02
N LEU A 40 1.42 -20.96 -21.40
CA LEU A 40 1.09 -19.70 -20.72
C LEU A 40 0.26 -19.91 -19.46
N PHE A 41 -0.64 -20.91 -19.45
CA PHE A 41 -1.55 -21.17 -18.33
C PHE A 41 -1.13 -22.42 -17.57
N LYS A 42 -0.11 -22.29 -16.73
CA LYS A 42 0.31 -23.38 -15.83
C LYS A 42 -0.34 -23.17 -14.46
N ALA A 43 -0.91 -24.25 -13.91
CA ALA A 43 -1.33 -24.23 -12.51
C ALA A 43 -0.10 -24.04 -11.61
N SER A 44 -0.14 -23.05 -10.70
CA SER A 44 0.87 -22.94 -9.66
C SER A 44 0.70 -24.12 -8.69
N THR A 45 1.76 -24.90 -8.51
CA THR A 45 1.78 -26.03 -7.56
C THR A 45 2.55 -25.68 -6.29
N ALA A 46 3.21 -24.51 -6.26
CA ALA A 46 3.95 -24.05 -5.09
C ALA A 46 2.98 -23.47 -4.06
N PRO A 47 3.12 -23.80 -2.77
CA PRO A 47 2.37 -23.14 -1.72
C PRO A 47 2.82 -21.68 -1.66
N GLU A 48 1.91 -20.76 -1.98
CA GLU A 48 2.16 -19.31 -1.86
C GLU A 48 1.86 -18.86 -0.44
N GLY A 49 2.65 -17.91 0.07
CA GLY A 49 2.33 -17.19 1.29
C GLY A 49 1.23 -16.16 1.03
N TRP A 50 0.70 -15.59 2.08
CA TRP A 50 -0.36 -14.58 2.00
C TRP A 50 0.13 -13.26 2.56
N LEU A 51 -0.20 -12.16 1.92
CA LEU A 51 -0.07 -10.83 2.48
C LEU A 51 -1.36 -10.48 3.25
N ILE A 52 -1.23 -10.34 4.55
CA ILE A 52 -2.34 -10.07 5.47
C ILE A 52 -2.17 -8.67 6.07
N VAL A 53 -3.17 -7.82 5.90
CA VAL A 53 -3.25 -6.53 6.60
C VAL A 53 -4.22 -6.68 7.77
N LEU A 54 -3.73 -6.46 8.99
CA LEU A 54 -4.52 -6.53 10.21
C LEU A 54 -4.59 -5.15 10.88
N GLY A 55 -5.73 -4.49 10.75
CA GLY A 55 -6.06 -3.22 11.41
C GLY A 55 -6.79 -3.42 12.73
N GLY A 56 -6.70 -2.44 13.61
CA GLY A 56 -7.50 -2.42 14.84
C GLY A 56 -7.00 -1.42 15.88
N PRO A 57 -7.82 -1.08 16.88
CA PRO A 57 -7.43 -0.18 17.95
C PRO A 57 -6.19 -0.69 18.72
N PRO A 58 -5.46 0.18 19.41
CA PRO A 58 -4.37 -0.24 20.29
C PRO A 58 -4.86 -1.22 21.36
N LYS A 59 -4.03 -2.22 21.71
CA LYS A 59 -4.31 -3.22 22.80
C LYS A 59 -5.45 -4.21 22.54
N TYR A 60 -5.97 -4.31 21.33
CA TYR A 60 -7.02 -5.29 20.96
C TYR A 60 -6.45 -6.62 20.42
N GLY A 61 -5.28 -7.04 20.86
CA GLY A 61 -4.76 -8.38 20.61
C GLY A 61 -4.15 -8.64 19.23
N LYS A 62 -3.92 -7.63 18.38
CA LYS A 62 -3.30 -7.83 17.05
C LYS A 62 -1.97 -8.57 17.14
N THR A 63 -1.06 -8.09 17.97
CA THR A 63 0.24 -8.73 18.21
C THR A 63 0.09 -10.16 18.74
N THR A 64 -0.83 -10.38 19.69
CA THR A 64 -1.12 -11.70 20.25
C THR A 64 -1.61 -12.67 19.18
N TRP A 65 -2.50 -12.21 18.29
CA TRP A 65 -2.98 -13.02 17.18
C TRP A 65 -1.82 -13.46 16.27
N CYS A 66 -0.91 -12.56 15.94
CA CYS A 66 0.24 -12.85 15.09
C CYS A 66 1.27 -13.80 15.72
N LEU A 67 1.28 -13.97 17.04
CA LEU A 67 2.14 -14.99 17.68
C LEU A 67 1.73 -16.41 17.29
N GLY A 68 0.49 -16.63 16.85
CA GLY A 68 0.02 -17.90 16.30
C GLY A 68 0.45 -18.17 14.86
N ALA A 69 1.12 -17.25 14.19
CA ALA A 69 1.63 -17.47 12.84
C ALA A 69 2.74 -18.54 12.83
N PRO A 70 2.91 -19.28 11.72
CA PRO A 70 3.91 -20.33 11.65
C PRO A 70 5.34 -19.76 11.65
N SER A 71 6.17 -20.16 12.60
CA SER A 71 7.57 -19.75 12.74
C SER A 71 7.81 -18.25 12.44
N PRO A 72 7.16 -17.32 13.17
CA PRO A 72 7.18 -15.92 12.84
C PRO A 72 8.52 -15.25 13.18
N VAL A 73 8.96 -14.31 12.33
CA VAL A 73 10.00 -13.33 12.63
C VAL A 73 9.39 -11.91 12.60
N TRP A 74 9.87 -11.04 13.47
CA TRP A 74 9.24 -9.74 13.70
C TRP A 74 10.16 -8.57 13.33
N ILE A 75 9.58 -7.61 12.62
CA ILE A 75 10.16 -6.29 12.40
C ILE A 75 9.34 -5.29 13.23
N LEU A 76 9.93 -4.82 14.34
CA LEU A 76 9.22 -4.01 15.33
C LEU A 76 9.56 -2.54 15.15
N THR A 77 8.68 -1.79 14.56
CA THR A 77 8.77 -0.33 14.50
C THR A 77 8.19 0.34 15.74
N ASP A 78 7.36 -0.40 16.50
CA ASP A 78 6.85 0.00 17.81
C ASP A 78 7.44 -0.89 18.92
N ARG A 79 8.34 -0.32 19.72
CA ARG A 79 9.02 -1.05 20.81
C ARG A 79 8.07 -1.61 21.88
N GLY A 80 6.83 -1.11 21.95
CA GLY A 80 5.80 -1.57 22.89
C GLY A 80 5.11 -2.86 22.48
N GLY A 81 5.16 -3.25 21.20
CA GLY A 81 4.34 -4.30 20.62
C GLY A 81 4.54 -5.69 21.21
N LEU A 82 5.78 -6.08 21.51
CA LEU A 82 6.10 -7.44 21.98
C LEU A 82 6.34 -7.60 23.48
N LYS A 83 5.84 -6.70 24.32
CA LYS A 83 5.98 -6.86 25.78
C LYS A 83 5.34 -8.14 26.33
N SER A 84 4.33 -8.65 25.66
CA SER A 84 3.62 -9.89 26.01
C SER A 84 4.11 -11.12 25.23
N ALA A 85 5.07 -10.97 24.31
CA ALA A 85 5.62 -12.10 23.57
C ALA A 85 6.76 -12.77 24.35
N PRO A 86 6.97 -14.09 24.19
CA PRO A 86 8.13 -14.77 24.75
C PRO A 86 9.44 -14.12 24.32
N ASP A 87 10.44 -14.10 25.20
CA ASP A 87 11.77 -13.53 24.90
C ASP A 87 12.48 -14.25 23.76
N SER A 88 12.17 -15.52 23.54
CA SER A 88 12.66 -16.34 22.44
C SER A 88 12.09 -15.97 21.06
N THR A 89 11.12 -15.06 20.99
CA THR A 89 10.50 -14.66 19.72
C THR A 89 11.52 -13.89 18.87
N PRO A 90 11.91 -14.40 17.67
CA PRO A 90 12.86 -13.74 16.79
C PRO A 90 12.37 -12.37 16.34
N ARG A 91 13.16 -11.34 16.59
CA ARG A 91 12.75 -9.96 16.32
C ARG A 91 13.92 -9.05 16.00
N MET A 92 13.67 -8.03 15.20
CA MET A 92 14.56 -6.89 15.04
C MET A 92 13.78 -5.58 15.29
N VAL A 93 14.50 -4.57 15.74
CA VAL A 93 13.99 -3.19 15.89
C VAL A 93 14.75 -2.34 14.87
N PRO A 94 14.09 -1.88 13.78
CA PRO A 94 14.76 -1.03 12.81
C PRO A 94 15.04 0.35 13.40
N GLU A 95 16.20 0.90 13.10
CA GLU A 95 16.55 2.29 13.45
C GLU A 95 16.13 3.24 12.33
N THR A 96 16.17 2.76 11.09
CA THR A 96 15.85 3.52 9.89
C THR A 96 14.83 2.78 9.02
N TRP A 97 14.23 3.49 8.08
CA TRP A 97 13.38 2.89 7.05
C TRP A 97 14.14 1.84 6.22
N GLU A 98 15.38 2.13 5.88
CA GLU A 98 16.22 1.22 5.09
C GLU A 98 16.50 -0.11 5.79
N ASP A 99 16.46 -0.15 7.14
CA ASP A 99 16.63 -1.40 7.87
C ASP A 99 15.48 -2.37 7.63
N ILE A 100 14.26 -1.86 7.44
CA ILE A 100 13.08 -2.67 7.12
C ILE A 100 13.28 -3.35 5.76
N ALA A 101 13.63 -2.57 4.74
CA ALA A 101 13.87 -3.12 3.40
C ALA A 101 15.05 -4.11 3.37
N ARG A 102 16.14 -3.80 4.09
CA ARG A 102 17.30 -4.70 4.21
C ARG A 102 16.94 -6.01 4.90
N ALA A 103 16.10 -5.97 5.94
CA ALA A 103 15.64 -7.18 6.63
C ALA A 103 14.80 -8.07 5.70
N LEU A 104 13.84 -7.49 4.97
CA LEU A 104 13.05 -8.23 3.99
C LEU A 104 13.91 -8.81 2.87
N GLN A 105 14.86 -8.03 2.35
CA GLN A 105 15.80 -8.52 1.34
C GLN A 105 16.68 -9.67 1.89
N ALA A 106 17.15 -9.56 3.13
CA ALA A 106 17.93 -10.63 3.74
C ALA A 106 17.14 -11.93 3.91
N LEU A 107 15.84 -11.85 4.19
CA LEU A 107 14.94 -13.00 4.22
C LEU A 107 14.70 -13.60 2.83
N LEU A 108 14.80 -12.80 1.76
CA LEU A 108 14.76 -13.30 0.39
C LEU A 108 16.03 -14.03 -0.03
N ASP A 109 17.19 -13.52 0.40
CA ASP A 109 18.49 -13.92 -0.13
C ASP A 109 19.18 -15.03 0.69
N LYS A 110 18.84 -15.14 1.97
CA LYS A 110 19.55 -16.06 2.89
C LYS A 110 18.67 -17.23 3.30
N PRO A 111 19.25 -18.42 3.49
CA PRO A 111 18.51 -19.57 4.00
C PRO A 111 18.05 -19.33 5.45
N HIS A 112 16.80 -19.64 5.73
CA HIS A 112 16.20 -19.57 7.07
C HIS A 112 14.97 -20.48 7.16
N ASN A 113 14.46 -20.70 8.38
CA ASN A 113 13.29 -21.54 8.65
C ASN A 113 12.03 -20.72 9.00
N TYR A 114 12.05 -19.40 8.84
CA TYR A 114 10.86 -18.57 9.11
C TYR A 114 9.80 -18.80 8.04
N ARG A 115 8.55 -18.86 8.46
CA ARG A 115 7.39 -19.10 7.59
C ARG A 115 6.41 -17.92 7.61
N ALA A 116 6.63 -16.95 8.50
CA ALA A 116 5.89 -15.70 8.52
C ALA A 116 6.80 -14.52 8.90
N VAL A 117 6.55 -13.36 8.32
CA VAL A 117 7.17 -12.09 8.67
C VAL A 117 6.09 -11.14 9.15
N VAL A 118 6.27 -10.56 10.32
CA VAL A 118 5.31 -9.61 10.91
C VAL A 118 5.95 -8.22 11.00
N LEU A 119 5.33 -7.22 10.38
CA LEU A 119 5.69 -5.81 10.51
C LEU A 119 4.73 -5.12 11.50
N ASP A 120 5.22 -4.80 12.70
CA ASP A 120 4.44 -4.19 13.78
C ASP A 120 5.04 -2.83 14.19
N THR A 121 4.49 -1.71 13.78
CA THR A 121 3.32 -1.47 12.93
C THR A 121 3.71 -0.68 11.68
N VAL A 122 2.97 -0.87 10.58
CA VAL A 122 3.21 -0.11 9.34
C VAL A 122 2.94 1.40 9.51
N PHE A 123 2.07 1.78 10.41
CA PHE A 123 1.86 3.18 10.79
C PHE A 123 3.14 3.87 11.29
N LYS A 124 3.90 3.19 12.15
CA LYS A 124 5.19 3.70 12.64
C LYS A 124 6.27 3.63 11.55
N ALA A 125 6.24 2.60 10.73
CA ALA A 125 7.13 2.46 9.58
C ALA A 125 6.97 3.63 8.60
N GLU A 126 5.75 4.07 8.28
CA GLU A 126 5.50 5.24 7.44
C GLU A 126 6.07 6.52 8.06
N ALA A 127 5.94 6.70 9.38
CA ALA A 127 6.53 7.84 10.07
C ALA A 127 8.08 7.83 10.00
N MET A 128 8.70 6.64 10.07
CA MET A 128 10.15 6.48 9.87
C MET A 128 10.56 6.83 8.44
N LEU A 129 9.77 6.39 7.44
CA LEU A 129 9.98 6.73 6.04
C LEU A 129 9.92 8.23 5.80
N ILE A 130 8.88 8.90 6.31
CA ILE A 130 8.75 10.35 6.19
C ILE A 130 9.98 11.04 6.79
N LYS A 131 10.40 10.65 7.99
CA LYS A 131 11.59 11.19 8.63
C LYS A 131 12.84 10.98 7.79
N TYR A 132 12.99 9.79 7.20
CA TYR A 132 14.10 9.47 6.32
C TYR A 132 14.13 10.38 5.06
N LEU A 133 13.00 10.56 4.40
CA LEU A 133 12.90 11.41 3.21
C LEU A 133 13.16 12.88 3.52
N LEU A 134 12.66 13.39 4.65
CA LEU A 134 12.94 14.76 5.11
C LEU A 134 14.43 14.97 5.36
N ALA A 135 15.09 14.02 6.02
CA ALA A 135 16.52 14.09 6.29
C ALA A 135 17.35 14.00 4.99
N LYS A 136 16.98 13.10 4.08
CA LYS A 136 17.66 12.89 2.80
C LYS A 136 17.62 14.13 1.91
N ASP A 137 16.49 14.83 1.84
CA ASP A 137 16.31 16.04 1.03
C ASP A 137 16.56 17.34 1.81
N LYS A 138 16.95 17.23 3.09
CA LYS A 138 17.19 18.37 3.99
C LYS A 138 16.01 19.35 4.04
N LYS A 139 14.79 18.83 4.13
CA LYS A 139 13.54 19.58 4.19
C LYS A 139 12.85 19.41 5.57
N ASP A 140 12.00 20.36 5.91
CA ASP A 140 11.22 20.38 7.13
C ASP A 140 9.78 19.83 6.95
N SER A 141 9.35 19.65 5.70
CA SER A 141 8.03 19.12 5.40
C SER A 141 8.00 18.36 4.07
N LEU A 142 7.14 17.33 3.96
CA LEU A 142 6.94 16.57 2.74
C LEU A 142 6.50 17.43 1.54
N ARG A 143 5.81 18.53 1.79
CA ARG A 143 5.39 19.44 0.73
C ARG A 143 6.56 20.10 -0.02
N LYS A 144 7.72 20.17 0.62
CA LYS A 144 8.94 20.77 0.05
C LYS A 144 9.93 19.74 -0.50
N VAL A 145 9.72 18.45 -0.22
CA VAL A 145 10.56 17.34 -0.68
C VAL A 145 10.48 17.23 -2.20
N GLY A 146 11.60 16.96 -2.87
CA GLY A 146 11.70 16.78 -4.31
C GLY A 146 11.32 18.02 -5.13
N GLY A 147 11.46 19.22 -4.57
CA GLY A 147 11.08 20.46 -5.25
C GLY A 147 9.61 20.87 -5.04
N GLY A 148 8.82 20.13 -4.28
CA GLY A 148 7.41 20.42 -4.02
C GLY A 148 6.45 19.73 -5.00
N TYR A 149 5.29 20.34 -5.25
CA TYR A 149 4.26 19.87 -6.19
C TYR A 149 3.75 18.44 -5.97
N GLY A 150 3.85 17.91 -4.75
CA GLY A 150 3.38 16.56 -4.42
C GLY A 150 4.44 15.46 -4.52
N THR A 151 5.62 15.75 -5.04
CA THR A 151 6.73 14.79 -5.23
C THR A 151 7.11 14.05 -3.94
N GLY A 152 7.06 14.72 -2.78
CA GLY A 152 7.32 14.07 -1.50
C GLY A 152 6.31 12.95 -1.17
N ALA A 153 5.04 13.13 -1.51
CA ALA A 153 4.03 12.08 -1.36
C ALA A 153 4.27 10.92 -2.33
N GLU A 154 4.63 11.21 -3.58
CA GLU A 154 4.98 10.20 -4.59
C GLU A 154 6.18 9.37 -4.15
N TRP A 155 7.18 9.98 -3.52
CA TRP A 155 8.33 9.25 -2.98
C TRP A 155 7.93 8.34 -1.82
N VAL A 156 7.02 8.78 -0.94
CA VAL A 156 6.46 7.91 0.10
C VAL A 156 5.76 6.71 -0.52
N GLU A 157 4.88 6.94 -1.49
CA GLU A 157 4.17 5.88 -2.21
C GLU A 157 5.13 4.91 -2.90
N GLY A 158 6.17 5.42 -3.57
CA GLY A 158 7.20 4.61 -4.24
C GLY A 158 7.98 3.70 -3.26
N GLU A 159 8.35 4.24 -2.10
CA GLU A 159 9.06 3.47 -1.07
C GLU A 159 8.16 2.42 -0.40
N ILE A 160 6.89 2.73 -0.17
CA ILE A 160 5.91 1.75 0.33
C ILE A 160 5.73 0.62 -0.69
N ASN A 161 5.54 0.93 -1.97
CA ASN A 161 5.43 -0.07 -3.03
C ASN A 161 6.69 -0.97 -3.08
N ARG A 162 7.89 -0.41 -2.91
CA ARG A 162 9.13 -1.20 -2.84
C ARG A 162 9.10 -2.23 -1.70
N VAL A 163 8.60 -1.86 -0.53
CA VAL A 163 8.47 -2.79 0.60
C VAL A 163 7.37 -3.83 0.34
N VAL A 164 6.24 -3.42 -0.23
CA VAL A 164 5.17 -4.34 -0.67
C VAL A 164 5.72 -5.37 -1.65
N ASP A 165 6.47 -4.95 -2.67
CA ASP A 165 7.08 -5.85 -3.65
C ASP A 165 8.01 -6.90 -3.01
N LEU A 166 8.79 -6.50 -2.00
CA LEU A 166 9.63 -7.43 -1.24
C LEU A 166 8.78 -8.45 -0.46
N MET A 167 7.66 -8.01 0.11
CA MET A 167 6.74 -8.89 0.82
C MET A 167 6.04 -9.87 -0.13
N LEU A 168 5.60 -9.43 -1.31
CA LEU A 168 5.00 -10.29 -2.33
C LEU A 168 6.00 -11.34 -2.83
N LYS A 169 7.28 -10.98 -3.03
CA LYS A 169 8.34 -11.95 -3.34
C LYS A 169 8.57 -12.99 -2.24
N LEU A 170 8.39 -12.62 -0.97
CA LEU A 170 8.40 -13.58 0.13
C LEU A 170 7.20 -14.52 0.06
N ASN A 171 6.00 -13.98 -0.29
CA ASN A 171 4.81 -14.80 -0.49
C ASN A 171 5.01 -15.83 -1.62
N GLU A 172 5.62 -15.46 -2.75
CA GLU A 172 5.98 -16.39 -3.83
C GLU A 172 6.88 -17.54 -3.32
N LYS A 173 7.68 -17.31 -2.27
CA LYS A 173 8.49 -18.36 -1.61
C LYS A 173 7.74 -19.13 -0.51
N GLY A 174 6.44 -18.93 -0.37
CA GLY A 174 5.60 -19.60 0.63
C GLY A 174 5.76 -19.05 2.05
N ILE A 175 6.25 -17.82 2.20
CA ILE A 175 6.41 -17.13 3.49
C ILE A 175 5.26 -16.14 3.62
N HIS A 176 4.43 -16.27 4.65
CA HIS A 176 3.36 -15.30 4.91
C HIS A 176 3.94 -13.94 5.35
N THR A 177 3.34 -12.86 4.91
CA THR A 177 3.68 -11.51 5.36
C THR A 177 2.47 -10.86 6.02
N ILE A 178 2.64 -10.37 7.23
CA ILE A 178 1.57 -9.82 8.06
C ILE A 178 1.93 -8.39 8.43
N VAL A 179 1.07 -7.44 8.09
CA VAL A 179 1.26 -6.03 8.40
C VAL A 179 0.22 -5.59 9.41
N LEU A 180 0.69 -5.09 10.55
CA LEU A 180 -0.17 -4.57 11.61
C LEU A 180 -0.30 -3.05 11.49
N SER A 181 -1.51 -2.54 11.60
CA SER A 181 -1.78 -1.11 11.68
C SER A 181 -2.76 -0.78 12.80
N GLN A 182 -2.64 0.42 13.32
CA GLN A 182 -3.71 1.02 14.08
C GLN A 182 -4.82 1.48 13.15
N THR A 183 -6.02 1.65 13.68
CA THR A 183 -7.16 2.18 12.95
C THR A 183 -7.60 3.52 13.51
N THR A 184 -8.24 4.31 12.66
CA THR A 184 -8.90 5.57 12.99
C THR A 184 -10.26 5.62 12.32
N LEU A 185 -11.17 6.42 12.86
CA LEU A 185 -12.43 6.74 12.21
C LEU A 185 -12.18 7.84 11.18
N GLN A 186 -12.73 7.67 9.99
CA GLN A 186 -12.72 8.65 8.92
C GLN A 186 -14.15 8.95 8.50
N THR A 187 -14.53 10.23 8.52
CA THR A 187 -15.78 10.69 7.95
C THR A 187 -15.69 10.64 6.43
N VAL A 188 -16.63 9.96 5.81
CA VAL A 188 -16.82 9.94 4.36
C VAL A 188 -17.98 10.86 4.03
N LYS A 189 -17.68 11.89 3.23
CA LYS A 189 -18.72 12.75 2.66
C LYS A 189 -19.28 12.05 1.44
N ASP A 190 -20.57 11.76 1.48
CA ASP A 190 -21.28 11.19 0.34
C ASP A 190 -22.16 12.29 -0.30
N ALA A 191 -22.26 12.26 -1.62
CA ALA A 191 -23.06 13.24 -2.37
C ALA A 191 -24.56 12.93 -2.37
N VAL A 192 -24.95 11.71 -2.00
CA VAL A 192 -26.32 11.18 -2.10
C VAL A 192 -26.85 10.73 -0.73
N LEU A 193 -25.99 10.23 0.15
CA LEU A 193 -26.31 9.75 1.49
C LEU A 193 -25.76 10.73 2.55
N ASP A 194 -26.26 10.61 3.77
CA ASP A 194 -25.68 11.32 4.90
C ASP A 194 -24.22 10.94 5.11
N ASP A 195 -23.42 11.90 5.60
CA ASP A 195 -22.03 11.66 5.97
C ASP A 195 -21.95 10.48 6.95
N TYR A 196 -21.07 9.52 6.68
CA TYR A 196 -20.89 8.37 7.55
C TYR A 196 -19.43 8.18 7.97
N GLU A 197 -19.23 7.50 9.09
CA GLU A 197 -17.91 7.15 9.57
C GLU A 197 -17.52 5.73 9.15
N LYS A 198 -16.29 5.58 8.68
CA LYS A 198 -15.70 4.27 8.43
C LYS A 198 -14.38 4.08 9.17
N THR A 199 -14.11 2.86 9.57
CA THR A 199 -12.81 2.46 10.08
C THR A 199 -11.79 2.42 8.94
N ALA A 200 -10.66 3.07 9.13
CA ALA A 200 -9.55 3.07 8.17
C ALA A 200 -8.21 2.86 8.89
N LEU A 201 -7.19 2.44 8.15
CA LEU A 201 -5.84 2.36 8.69
C LEU A 201 -5.33 3.76 9.06
N ALA A 202 -4.62 3.89 10.19
CA ALA A 202 -4.14 5.16 10.72
C ALA A 202 -2.88 5.65 9.98
N MET A 203 -3.00 5.88 8.68
CA MET A 203 -1.93 6.39 7.80
C MET A 203 -2.51 7.26 6.69
N SER A 204 -1.70 7.74 5.75
CA SER A 204 -2.23 8.49 4.62
C SER A 204 -3.21 7.65 3.80
N LYS A 205 -4.23 8.30 3.19
CA LYS A 205 -5.22 7.57 2.37
C LYS A 205 -4.58 6.77 1.24
N LYS A 206 -3.55 7.31 0.61
CA LYS A 206 -2.87 6.69 -0.52
C LYS A 206 -2.06 5.47 -0.09
N THR A 207 -1.27 5.59 0.98
CA THR A 207 -0.49 4.47 1.51
C THR A 207 -1.39 3.37 2.09
N ALA A 208 -2.49 3.74 2.77
CA ALA A 208 -3.50 2.78 3.21
C ALA A 208 -4.11 1.99 2.05
N LEU A 209 -4.37 2.65 0.91
CA LEU A 209 -4.87 2.00 -0.28
C LEU A 209 -3.84 1.06 -0.92
N ILE A 210 -2.56 1.41 -0.94
CA ILE A 210 -1.48 0.54 -1.44
C ILE A 210 -1.46 -0.77 -0.64
N TRP A 211 -1.44 -0.69 0.69
CA TRP A 211 -1.46 -1.87 1.55
C TRP A 211 -2.73 -2.71 1.37
N ALA A 212 -3.90 -2.06 1.35
CA ALA A 212 -5.17 -2.75 1.21
C ALA A 212 -5.34 -3.42 -0.16
N ALA A 213 -4.83 -2.80 -1.22
CA ALA A 213 -4.92 -3.34 -2.58
C ALA A 213 -3.93 -4.49 -2.82
N ALA A 214 -2.76 -4.46 -2.17
CA ALA A 214 -1.77 -5.52 -2.29
C ALA A 214 -2.10 -6.76 -1.44
N ALA A 215 -2.92 -6.61 -0.39
CA ALA A 215 -3.23 -7.68 0.54
C ALA A 215 -4.20 -8.71 -0.04
N ASP A 216 -3.88 -9.99 0.16
CA ASP A 216 -4.81 -11.09 -0.09
C ASP A 216 -5.96 -11.08 0.92
N VAL A 217 -5.68 -10.62 2.16
CA VAL A 217 -6.65 -10.57 3.24
C VAL A 217 -6.52 -9.26 4.02
N ASN A 218 -7.63 -8.52 4.08
CA ASN A 218 -7.77 -7.34 4.94
C ASN A 218 -8.67 -7.67 6.13
N MET A 219 -8.12 -7.61 7.34
CA MET A 219 -8.83 -7.91 8.58
C MET A 219 -8.85 -6.72 9.52
N TYR A 220 -9.94 -6.61 10.29
CA TYR A 220 -10.09 -5.60 11.31
C TYR A 220 -10.50 -6.23 12.63
N VAL A 221 -9.74 -5.94 13.70
CA VAL A 221 -10.10 -6.29 15.06
C VAL A 221 -11.01 -5.20 15.60
N GLN A 222 -12.20 -5.59 16.05
CA GLN A 222 -13.17 -4.68 16.64
C GLN A 222 -13.62 -5.23 18.02
N PRO A 223 -13.97 -4.35 18.97
CA PRO A 223 -14.63 -4.80 20.21
C PRO A 223 -15.99 -5.37 19.89
N GLU A 224 -16.34 -6.48 20.51
CA GLU A 224 -17.70 -6.99 20.51
C GLU A 224 -18.56 -6.06 21.38
N ILE A 225 -19.49 -5.34 20.75
CA ILE A 225 -20.48 -4.54 21.47
C ILE A 225 -21.62 -5.49 21.88
N LYS A 226 -21.62 -5.95 23.15
CA LYS A 226 -22.77 -6.64 23.70
C LYS A 226 -23.83 -5.59 24.01
N GLU A 227 -25.00 -5.72 23.40
CA GLU A 227 -26.16 -4.94 23.83
C GLU A 227 -26.38 -5.19 25.31
N PRO A 228 -26.59 -4.13 26.14
CA PRO A 228 -26.95 -4.33 27.53
C PRO A 228 -28.24 -5.14 27.58
N ALA A 229 -28.27 -6.18 28.40
CA ALA A 229 -29.46 -6.97 28.60
C ALA A 229 -30.62 -6.01 28.93
N ARG A 230 -31.70 -6.05 28.15
CA ARG A 230 -32.89 -5.26 28.40
C ARG A 230 -33.38 -5.66 29.80
N ILE A 231 -33.20 -4.78 30.77
CA ILE A 231 -33.83 -4.94 32.08
C ILE A 231 -35.33 -4.73 31.82
N GLU A 232 -36.08 -5.82 31.72
CA GLU A 232 -37.53 -5.74 31.80
C GLU A 232 -37.87 -5.22 33.20
N THR A 233 -38.10 -3.92 33.30
CA THR A 233 -38.71 -3.35 34.48
C THR A 233 -40.15 -3.83 34.48
N GLY A 234 -40.38 -4.97 35.16
CA GLY A 234 -41.72 -5.40 35.51
C GLY A 234 -42.41 -4.27 36.24
N LYS A 235 -43.39 -3.65 35.59
CA LYS A 235 -44.39 -2.86 36.29
C LYS A 235 -45.36 -3.86 36.87
N GLU A 236 -45.37 -4.00 38.22
CA GLU A 236 -46.56 -4.39 38.95
C GLU A 236 -47.61 -3.29 38.87
#